data_a2ba66e517003ac617924998a84084c8
#
_entry.id   a2ba66e517003ac617924998a84084c8
#
_cell.length_a   1.000
_cell.length_b   1.000
_cell.length_c   1.000
_cell.angle_alpha   90.00
_cell.angle_beta   90.00
_cell.angle_gamma   90.00
#
_symmetry.space_group_name_H-M   'P 1'
#
loop_
_entity.id
_entity.type
_entity.pdbx_description
1 polymer ?
#
loop_
_entity_poly.entity_id
_entity_poly.type
_entity_poly.pdbx_seq_one_letter_code
_entity_poly.pdbx_strand_id
1 'polypeptide(L)'
;MGNMTIKDIARISGCSVSTISRVINDRPDVRPETKERVLKVMREAGFVPNTNARQLKIQQSRSLVFVVKGTRNIFFSDFLVQLQRAATLYGYNGIVSYLDENANEIDAAEKILREIKPKGMIFLGGSVANFQKGFANISVPSVLATLVSDELDFPNLSMVGVDDRAAAYQAVSYLIQQGHRKIAVLGGPATSYPSMMRRQGAQQAMEDAGIRFEDKLYGLSNYDFESAYHAMNGLLARRAEFTALFAMSDVIAFGAIRALVSAGLRVPEDVSVIGFDGITMSRYCVPVMTTIVQPSEQIALQSIELLVRQIEHGTPAQTVTLQPELQQGESVRAI
;
A
#
# COMPACT_ATOMS: atom_id res chain seq x y z
N MET A 1 -16.03 -47.25 -2.44
CA MET A 1 -17.36 -46.63 -2.39
C MET A 1 -17.21 -45.24 -2.96
N GLY A 2 -17.90 -44.91 -4.08
CA GLY A 2 -17.79 -43.60 -4.70
C GLY A 2 -18.37 -42.51 -3.81
N ASN A 3 -17.71 -41.36 -3.74
CA ASN A 3 -18.16 -40.20 -2.95
C ASN A 3 -19.52 -39.72 -3.47
N MET A 4 -20.57 -39.75 -2.64
CA MET A 4 -21.90 -39.24 -2.95
C MET A 4 -21.83 -37.76 -3.37
N THR A 5 -22.50 -37.41 -4.44
CA THR A 5 -22.55 -36.05 -4.98
C THR A 5 -23.88 -35.37 -4.70
N ILE A 6 -23.93 -34.03 -4.82
CA ILE A 6 -25.21 -33.27 -4.73
C ILE A 6 -26.26 -33.73 -5.77
N LYS A 7 -25.81 -34.22 -6.92
CA LYS A 7 -26.68 -34.79 -7.95
C LYS A 7 -27.31 -36.09 -7.51
N ASP A 8 -26.60 -36.93 -6.76
CA ASP A 8 -27.12 -38.18 -6.22
C ASP A 8 -28.15 -37.91 -5.13
N ILE A 9 -27.93 -36.96 -4.23
CA ILE A 9 -28.92 -36.52 -3.24
C ILE A 9 -30.18 -35.96 -3.93
N ALA A 10 -30.01 -35.16 -4.97
CA ALA A 10 -31.14 -34.64 -5.74
C ALA A 10 -32.01 -35.78 -6.33
N ARG A 11 -31.37 -36.80 -6.91
CA ARG A 11 -32.03 -38.00 -7.46
C ARG A 11 -32.75 -38.79 -6.37
N ILE A 12 -32.12 -39.06 -5.24
CA ILE A 12 -32.67 -39.86 -4.13
C ILE A 12 -33.83 -39.13 -3.45
N SER A 13 -33.71 -37.81 -3.23
CA SER A 13 -34.73 -37.01 -2.56
C SER A 13 -35.91 -36.61 -3.46
N GLY A 14 -35.80 -36.83 -4.78
CA GLY A 14 -36.79 -36.37 -5.77
C GLY A 14 -36.87 -34.85 -5.91
N CYS A 15 -35.76 -34.15 -5.55
CA CYS A 15 -35.68 -32.69 -5.60
C CYS A 15 -34.69 -32.23 -6.69
N SER A 16 -34.82 -30.99 -7.15
CA SER A 16 -33.82 -30.42 -8.05
C SER A 16 -32.50 -30.13 -7.31
N VAL A 17 -31.37 -30.13 -8.00
CA VAL A 17 -30.05 -29.73 -7.44
C VAL A 17 -30.11 -28.34 -6.81
N SER A 18 -30.90 -27.42 -7.41
CA SER A 18 -31.12 -26.10 -6.85
C SER A 18 -31.85 -26.13 -5.50
N THR A 19 -32.85 -27.03 -5.35
CA THR A 19 -33.56 -27.22 -4.09
C THR A 19 -32.63 -27.79 -3.01
N ILE A 20 -31.81 -28.78 -3.35
CA ILE A 20 -30.80 -29.32 -2.42
C ILE A 20 -29.83 -28.23 -1.97
N SER A 21 -29.35 -27.43 -2.92
CA SER A 21 -28.46 -26.30 -2.59
C SER A 21 -29.12 -25.28 -1.66
N ARG A 22 -30.42 -24.97 -1.83
CA ARG A 22 -31.17 -24.08 -0.94
C ARG A 22 -31.33 -24.66 0.47
N VAL A 23 -31.60 -25.97 0.58
CA VAL A 23 -31.67 -26.66 1.88
C VAL A 23 -30.33 -26.65 2.60
N ILE A 24 -29.22 -26.96 1.91
CA ILE A 24 -27.87 -26.93 2.45
C ILE A 24 -27.50 -25.50 2.94
N ASN A 25 -28.03 -24.47 2.26
CA ASN A 25 -27.77 -23.07 2.58
C ASN A 25 -28.80 -22.45 3.55
N ASP A 26 -29.67 -23.26 4.13
CA ASP A 26 -30.71 -22.85 5.10
C ASP A 26 -31.55 -21.66 4.61
N ARG A 27 -31.92 -21.65 3.33
CA ARG A 27 -32.72 -20.58 2.73
C ARG A 27 -34.17 -20.61 3.27
N PRO A 28 -34.73 -19.47 3.66
CA PRO A 28 -36.06 -19.39 4.26
C PRO A 28 -37.19 -19.70 3.26
N ASP A 29 -36.90 -19.69 1.98
CA ASP A 29 -37.86 -19.92 0.89
C ASP A 29 -38.09 -21.40 0.59
N VAL A 30 -37.52 -22.33 1.38
CA VAL A 30 -37.74 -23.77 1.26
C VAL A 30 -38.82 -24.24 2.25
N ARG A 31 -39.83 -24.92 1.76
CA ARG A 31 -40.91 -25.50 2.61
C ARG A 31 -40.34 -26.44 3.66
N PRO A 32 -40.79 -26.37 4.93
CA PRO A 32 -40.26 -27.20 6.03
C PRO A 32 -40.23 -28.69 5.73
N GLU A 33 -41.31 -29.24 5.10
CA GLU A 33 -41.43 -30.65 4.73
C GLU A 33 -40.34 -31.06 3.70
N THR A 34 -40.03 -30.18 2.74
CA THR A 34 -38.98 -30.45 1.74
C THR A 34 -37.60 -30.41 2.40
N LYS A 35 -37.39 -29.47 3.32
CA LYS A 35 -36.14 -29.35 4.06
C LYS A 35 -35.87 -30.60 4.90
N GLU A 36 -36.87 -31.08 5.64
CA GLU A 36 -36.76 -32.28 6.48
C GLU A 36 -36.49 -33.54 5.64
N ARG A 37 -37.22 -33.74 4.52
CA ARG A 37 -36.97 -34.84 3.60
C ARG A 37 -35.56 -34.86 3.05
N VAL A 38 -35.04 -33.73 2.61
CA VAL A 38 -33.69 -33.63 2.05
C VAL A 38 -32.66 -33.91 3.12
N LEU A 39 -32.82 -33.33 4.32
CA LEU A 39 -31.89 -33.54 5.44
C LEU A 39 -31.87 -35.02 5.91
N LYS A 40 -33.01 -35.70 5.86
CA LYS A 40 -33.10 -37.13 6.12
C LYS A 40 -32.30 -37.96 5.13
N VAL A 41 -32.53 -37.71 3.82
CA VAL A 41 -31.78 -38.38 2.75
C VAL A 41 -30.28 -38.14 2.85
N MET A 42 -29.85 -36.91 3.17
CA MET A 42 -28.44 -36.60 3.35
C MET A 42 -27.82 -37.37 4.51
N ARG A 43 -28.51 -37.51 5.65
CA ARG A 43 -28.06 -38.33 6.80
C ARG A 43 -27.96 -39.80 6.44
N GLU A 44 -28.99 -40.35 5.84
CA GLU A 44 -29.05 -41.79 5.46
C GLU A 44 -28.01 -42.15 4.40
N ALA A 45 -27.71 -41.23 3.49
CA ALA A 45 -26.68 -41.41 2.45
C ALA A 45 -25.25 -41.10 2.92
N GLY A 46 -25.06 -40.65 4.18
CA GLY A 46 -23.74 -40.22 4.67
C GLY A 46 -23.17 -39.02 3.88
N PHE A 47 -24.02 -38.22 3.25
CA PHE A 47 -23.58 -37.09 2.45
C PHE A 47 -23.19 -35.90 3.35
N VAL A 48 -21.92 -35.55 3.34
CA VAL A 48 -21.42 -34.34 3.97
C VAL A 48 -21.27 -33.28 2.88
N PRO A 49 -21.98 -32.14 2.98
CA PRO A 49 -21.79 -31.04 2.04
C PRO A 49 -20.33 -30.62 2.00
N ASN A 50 -19.78 -30.44 0.79
CA ASN A 50 -18.42 -29.94 0.65
C ASN A 50 -18.38 -28.46 1.10
N THR A 51 -18.11 -28.26 2.39
CA THR A 51 -17.97 -26.93 3.00
C THR A 51 -16.85 -26.13 2.36
N ASN A 52 -15.80 -26.80 1.86
CA ASN A 52 -14.69 -26.13 1.18
C ASN A 52 -15.12 -25.48 -0.14
N ALA A 53 -15.96 -26.16 -0.95
CA ALA A 53 -16.50 -25.57 -2.18
C ALA A 53 -17.46 -24.41 -1.89
N ARG A 54 -18.18 -24.46 -0.77
CA ARG A 54 -19.03 -23.36 -0.29
C ARG A 54 -18.19 -22.20 0.23
N GLN A 55 -17.18 -22.48 1.05
CA GLN A 55 -16.24 -21.47 1.56
C GLN A 55 -15.48 -20.80 0.42
N LEU A 56 -14.99 -21.54 -0.57
CA LEU A 56 -14.36 -20.98 -1.77
C LEU A 56 -15.29 -20.02 -2.52
N LYS A 57 -16.58 -20.37 -2.67
CA LYS A 57 -17.55 -19.50 -3.35
C LYS A 57 -17.92 -18.26 -2.52
N ILE A 58 -17.98 -18.36 -1.20
CA ILE A 58 -18.20 -17.24 -0.29
C ILE A 58 -16.95 -16.38 -0.23
N GLN A 59 -15.76 -16.97 -0.15
CA GLN A 59 -14.49 -16.26 -0.19
C GLN A 59 -14.31 -15.48 -1.51
N GLN A 60 -14.61 -16.07 -2.65
CA GLN A 60 -14.59 -15.37 -3.94
C GLN A 60 -15.62 -14.23 -4.01
N SER A 61 -16.78 -14.37 -3.34
CA SER A 61 -17.85 -13.36 -3.37
C SER A 61 -17.57 -12.13 -2.47
N ARG A 62 -16.57 -12.18 -1.59
CA ARG A 62 -16.18 -11.08 -0.68
C ARG A 62 -14.67 -10.85 -0.63
N SER A 63 -13.99 -11.00 -1.77
CA SER A 63 -12.56 -10.76 -1.86
C SER A 63 -12.26 -9.32 -2.29
N LEU A 64 -11.30 -8.70 -1.61
CA LEU A 64 -10.58 -7.51 -2.05
C LEU A 64 -9.19 -7.92 -2.47
N VAL A 65 -8.62 -7.28 -3.49
CA VAL A 65 -7.23 -7.53 -3.87
C VAL A 65 -6.39 -6.30 -3.56
N PHE A 66 -5.27 -6.53 -2.87
CA PHE A 66 -4.26 -5.52 -2.60
C PHE A 66 -3.11 -5.72 -3.58
N VAL A 67 -2.99 -4.83 -4.54
CA VAL A 67 -1.94 -4.81 -5.57
C VAL A 67 -0.78 -4.00 -5.02
N VAL A 68 0.35 -4.64 -4.73
CA VAL A 68 1.52 -4.02 -4.09
C VAL A 68 2.65 -3.94 -5.08
N LYS A 69 3.02 -2.72 -5.46
CA LYS A 69 4.15 -2.46 -6.36
C LYS A 69 5.41 -2.10 -5.57
N GLY A 70 6.49 -2.83 -5.81
CA GLY A 70 7.73 -2.65 -5.06
C GLY A 70 7.84 -3.61 -3.87
N THR A 71 8.27 -4.85 -4.13
CA THR A 71 8.37 -5.93 -3.13
C THR A 71 9.40 -5.68 -2.03
N ARG A 72 10.34 -4.74 -2.24
CA ARG A 72 11.42 -4.42 -1.31
C ARG A 72 11.13 -3.23 -0.40
N ASN A 73 10.01 -2.53 -0.61
CA ASN A 73 9.62 -1.41 0.23
C ASN A 73 8.95 -1.92 1.53
N ILE A 74 9.69 -1.88 2.63
CA ILE A 74 9.24 -2.35 3.95
C ILE A 74 8.03 -1.56 4.47
N PHE A 75 7.86 -0.30 4.07
CA PHE A 75 6.68 0.50 4.42
C PHE A 75 5.37 -0.23 4.11
N PHE A 76 5.28 -0.92 2.98
CA PHE A 76 4.08 -1.66 2.61
C PHE A 76 3.83 -2.91 3.45
N SER A 77 4.84 -3.46 4.14
CA SER A 77 4.65 -4.65 4.99
C SER A 77 3.77 -4.35 6.20
N ASP A 78 4.08 -3.29 6.95
CA ASP A 78 3.29 -2.85 8.10
C ASP A 78 1.90 -2.36 7.64
N PHE A 79 1.84 -1.67 6.51
CA PHE A 79 0.61 -1.17 5.92
C PHE A 79 -0.36 -2.29 5.52
N LEU A 80 0.15 -3.38 4.93
CA LEU A 80 -0.66 -4.55 4.57
C LEU A 80 -1.32 -5.22 5.79
N VAL A 81 -0.63 -5.28 6.92
CA VAL A 81 -1.22 -5.80 8.16
C VAL A 81 -2.43 -4.96 8.57
N GLN A 82 -2.33 -3.64 8.47
CA GLN A 82 -3.44 -2.73 8.79
C GLN A 82 -4.60 -2.89 7.79
N LEU A 83 -4.32 -2.98 6.49
CA LEU A 83 -5.33 -3.22 5.47
C LEU A 83 -6.07 -4.55 5.68
N GLN A 84 -5.36 -5.63 5.98
CA GLN A 84 -5.98 -6.94 6.22
C GLN A 84 -6.88 -6.92 7.46
N ARG A 85 -6.44 -6.28 8.55
CA ARG A 85 -7.27 -6.09 9.74
C ARG A 85 -8.53 -5.29 9.42
N ALA A 86 -8.39 -4.15 8.74
CA ALA A 86 -9.51 -3.31 8.36
C ALA A 86 -10.49 -4.07 7.45
N ALA A 87 -10.00 -4.78 6.41
CA ALA A 87 -10.85 -5.60 5.52
C ALA A 87 -11.66 -6.64 6.31
N THR A 88 -11.03 -7.31 7.28
CA THR A 88 -11.68 -8.33 8.12
C THR A 88 -12.81 -7.72 8.97
N LEU A 89 -12.64 -6.50 9.50
CA LEU A 89 -13.69 -5.80 10.27
C LEU A 89 -14.95 -5.56 9.42
N TYR A 90 -14.80 -5.31 8.12
CA TYR A 90 -15.91 -5.15 7.17
C TYR A 90 -16.38 -6.48 6.54
N GLY A 91 -15.87 -7.62 7.00
CA GLY A 91 -16.25 -8.96 6.53
C GLY A 91 -15.73 -9.30 5.13
N TYR A 92 -14.65 -8.65 4.69
CA TYR A 92 -13.96 -8.95 3.44
C TYR A 92 -12.66 -9.73 3.68
N ASN A 93 -12.25 -10.51 2.67
CA ASN A 93 -10.98 -11.22 2.66
C ASN A 93 -9.99 -10.51 1.74
N GLY A 94 -8.84 -10.07 2.29
CA GLY A 94 -7.78 -9.41 1.54
C GLY A 94 -6.84 -10.42 0.89
N ILE A 95 -6.70 -10.39 -0.42
CA ILE A 95 -5.74 -11.19 -1.21
C ILE A 95 -4.64 -10.24 -1.65
N VAL A 96 -3.38 -10.56 -1.35
CA VAL A 96 -2.23 -9.73 -1.72
C VAL A 96 -1.63 -10.24 -3.03
N SER A 97 -1.40 -9.33 -3.96
CA SER A 97 -0.70 -9.56 -5.23
C SER A 97 0.53 -8.64 -5.30
N TYR A 98 1.70 -9.23 -5.19
CA TYR A 98 2.96 -8.49 -5.30
C TYR A 98 3.40 -8.33 -6.75
N LEU A 99 3.90 -7.14 -7.07
CA LEU A 99 4.44 -6.79 -8.37
C LEU A 99 5.87 -6.27 -8.23
N ASP A 100 6.69 -6.57 -9.22
CA ASP A 100 8.00 -5.95 -9.32
C ASP A 100 7.88 -4.42 -9.53
N GLU A 101 8.93 -3.69 -9.14
CA GLU A 101 8.99 -2.22 -9.23
C GLU A 101 8.68 -1.68 -10.64
N ASN A 102 9.14 -2.40 -11.67
CA ASN A 102 8.96 -1.99 -13.08
C ASN A 102 7.69 -2.57 -13.72
N ALA A 103 6.90 -3.38 -13.01
CA ALA A 103 5.68 -3.95 -13.56
C ALA A 103 4.60 -2.87 -13.77
N ASN A 104 3.75 -3.09 -14.77
CA ASN A 104 2.56 -2.27 -14.95
C ASN A 104 1.44 -2.80 -14.04
N GLU A 105 1.07 -2.03 -13.05
CA GLU A 105 0.04 -2.37 -12.06
C GLU A 105 -1.35 -2.49 -12.67
N ILE A 106 -1.63 -1.77 -13.76
CA ILE A 106 -2.93 -1.83 -14.43
C ILE A 106 -3.07 -3.12 -15.25
N ASP A 107 -2.03 -3.52 -16.00
CA ASP A 107 -2.04 -4.79 -16.73
C ASP A 107 -2.21 -5.97 -15.77
N ALA A 108 -1.55 -5.92 -14.60
CA ALA A 108 -1.71 -6.91 -13.54
C ALA A 108 -3.14 -6.92 -12.97
N ALA A 109 -3.73 -5.74 -12.72
CA ALA A 109 -5.09 -5.60 -12.23
C ALA A 109 -6.11 -6.16 -13.22
N GLU A 110 -5.95 -5.92 -14.53
CA GLU A 110 -6.81 -6.52 -15.55
C GLU A 110 -6.75 -8.06 -15.56
N LYS A 111 -5.57 -8.63 -15.36
CA LYS A 111 -5.41 -10.08 -15.22
C LYS A 111 -6.13 -10.60 -13.97
N ILE A 112 -5.93 -9.94 -12.84
CA ILE A 112 -6.59 -10.25 -11.57
C ILE A 112 -8.11 -10.20 -11.69
N LEU A 113 -8.66 -9.19 -12.39
CA LEU A 113 -10.10 -9.07 -12.64
C LEU A 113 -10.64 -10.29 -13.38
N ARG A 114 -9.92 -10.80 -14.37
CA ARG A 114 -10.34 -11.99 -15.13
C ARG A 114 -10.27 -13.28 -14.31
N GLU A 115 -9.21 -13.45 -13.49
CA GLU A 115 -8.93 -14.69 -12.77
C GLU A 115 -9.64 -14.79 -11.42
N ILE A 116 -9.60 -13.72 -10.62
CA ILE A 116 -10.07 -13.70 -9.21
C ILE A 116 -11.47 -13.12 -9.10
N LYS A 117 -11.84 -12.15 -9.96
CA LYS A 117 -13.12 -11.41 -9.92
C LYS A 117 -13.39 -10.79 -8.55
N PRO A 118 -12.49 -9.97 -8.02
CA PRO A 118 -12.64 -9.34 -6.72
C PRO A 118 -13.81 -8.34 -6.72
N LYS A 119 -14.31 -7.99 -5.54
CA LYS A 119 -15.30 -6.93 -5.36
C LYS A 119 -14.72 -5.53 -5.48
N GLY A 120 -13.44 -5.39 -5.20
CA GLY A 120 -12.70 -4.14 -5.30
C GLY A 120 -11.21 -4.36 -5.16
N MET A 121 -10.44 -3.32 -5.45
CA MET A 121 -8.98 -3.36 -5.41
C MET A 121 -8.40 -2.18 -4.61
N ILE A 122 -7.27 -2.42 -3.94
CA ILE A 122 -6.44 -1.36 -3.36
C ILE A 122 -5.06 -1.46 -3.98
N PHE A 123 -4.57 -0.36 -4.51
CA PHE A 123 -3.24 -0.24 -5.07
C PHE A 123 -2.31 0.43 -4.04
N LEU A 124 -1.18 -0.20 -3.75
CA LEU A 124 -0.10 0.32 -2.93
C LEU A 124 1.10 0.61 -3.83
N GLY A 125 1.43 1.89 -3.97
CA GLY A 125 2.32 2.34 -5.01
C GLY A 125 1.66 2.26 -6.39
N GLY A 126 2.19 3.02 -7.33
CA GLY A 126 1.69 3.04 -8.70
C GLY A 126 2.25 4.22 -9.49
N SER A 127 2.06 4.14 -10.79
CA SER A 127 2.45 5.20 -11.72
C SER A 127 1.21 5.95 -12.19
N VAL A 128 1.13 7.24 -11.93
CA VAL A 128 0.05 8.10 -12.43
C VAL A 128 -0.12 7.93 -13.95
N ALA A 129 0.99 7.83 -14.68
CA ALA A 129 0.94 7.62 -16.13
C ALA A 129 0.32 6.27 -16.54
N ASN A 130 0.52 5.19 -15.77
CA ASN A 130 -0.12 3.90 -16.05
C ASN A 130 -1.62 3.97 -15.75
N PHE A 131 -2.02 4.62 -14.65
CA PHE A 131 -3.43 4.85 -14.34
C PHE A 131 -4.12 5.66 -15.43
N GLN A 132 -3.54 6.79 -15.87
CA GLN A 132 -4.10 7.62 -16.95
C GLN A 132 -4.32 6.82 -18.23
N LYS A 133 -3.39 5.94 -18.58
CA LYS A 133 -3.44 5.16 -19.83
C LYS A 133 -4.44 4.00 -19.81
N GLY A 134 -4.61 3.33 -18.67
CA GLY A 134 -5.28 2.04 -18.65
C GLY A 134 -6.39 1.86 -17.61
N PHE A 135 -6.49 2.71 -16.59
CA PHE A 135 -7.42 2.47 -15.48
C PHE A 135 -8.91 2.46 -15.92
N ALA A 136 -9.25 3.10 -17.02
CA ALA A 136 -10.61 3.02 -17.59
C ALA A 136 -11.10 1.58 -17.86
N ASN A 137 -10.19 0.60 -18.00
CA ASN A 137 -10.51 -0.81 -18.17
C ASN A 137 -10.81 -1.52 -16.83
N ILE A 138 -10.54 -0.91 -15.70
CA ILE A 138 -10.81 -1.47 -14.38
C ILE A 138 -12.26 -1.16 -14.00
N SER A 139 -13.10 -2.19 -13.98
CA SER A 139 -14.56 -2.05 -13.81
C SER A 139 -15.03 -2.10 -12.35
N VAL A 140 -14.15 -2.44 -11.41
CA VAL A 140 -14.50 -2.54 -9.97
C VAL A 140 -14.10 -1.29 -9.21
N PRO A 141 -14.79 -0.95 -8.12
CA PRO A 141 -14.35 0.08 -7.19
C PRO A 141 -12.91 -0.15 -6.77
N SER A 142 -12.13 0.91 -6.74
CA SER A 142 -10.70 0.83 -6.43
C SER A 142 -10.24 2.01 -5.58
N VAL A 143 -9.19 1.79 -4.81
CA VAL A 143 -8.52 2.85 -4.03
C VAL A 143 -7.04 2.82 -4.35
N LEU A 144 -6.48 3.99 -4.65
CA LEU A 144 -5.04 4.21 -4.69
C LEU A 144 -4.63 4.73 -3.32
N ALA A 145 -3.99 3.88 -2.53
CA ALA A 145 -3.55 4.20 -1.19
C ALA A 145 -2.09 4.67 -1.19
N THR A 146 -1.77 5.61 -0.30
CA THR A 146 -0.45 6.25 -0.15
C THR A 146 -0.05 7.21 -1.26
N LEU A 147 -0.98 7.55 -2.15
CA LEU A 147 -0.76 8.53 -3.22
C LEU A 147 -2.04 9.33 -3.46
N VAL A 148 -1.90 10.64 -3.58
CA VAL A 148 -2.95 11.56 -3.99
C VAL A 148 -2.43 12.37 -5.18
N SER A 149 -3.24 12.49 -6.23
CA SER A 149 -2.87 13.22 -7.44
C SER A 149 -4.09 13.86 -8.09
N ASP A 150 -3.99 15.14 -8.42
CA ASP A 150 -5.03 15.87 -9.18
C ASP A 150 -5.06 15.46 -10.67
N GLU A 151 -4.09 14.67 -11.12
CA GLU A 151 -4.00 14.18 -12.49
C GLU A 151 -4.88 12.94 -12.76
N LEU A 152 -5.52 12.38 -11.72
CA LEU A 152 -6.39 11.19 -11.81
C LEU A 152 -7.82 11.55 -11.42
N ASP A 153 -8.74 11.38 -12.37
CA ASP A 153 -10.18 11.58 -12.17
C ASP A 153 -10.96 10.43 -12.80
N PHE A 154 -11.24 9.40 -12.02
CA PHE A 154 -12.03 8.26 -12.43
C PHE A 154 -13.17 8.00 -11.43
N PRO A 155 -14.41 7.75 -11.91
CA PRO A 155 -15.59 7.64 -11.04
C PRO A 155 -15.55 6.46 -10.06
N ASN A 156 -14.66 5.48 -10.30
CA ASN A 156 -14.48 4.29 -9.47
C ASN A 156 -13.10 4.20 -8.80
N LEU A 157 -12.32 5.30 -8.79
CA LEU A 157 -11.00 5.37 -8.13
C LEU A 157 -11.02 6.42 -7.02
N SER A 158 -11.03 5.96 -5.78
CA SER A 158 -10.75 6.82 -4.63
C SER A 158 -9.24 6.91 -4.36
N MET A 159 -8.79 7.98 -3.73
CA MET A 159 -7.40 8.15 -3.36
C MET A 159 -7.30 8.51 -1.87
N VAL A 160 -6.33 7.91 -1.17
CA VAL A 160 -6.05 8.19 0.25
C VAL A 160 -4.56 8.26 0.45
N GLY A 161 -4.06 9.37 0.96
CA GLY A 161 -2.62 9.56 1.18
C GLY A 161 -2.31 10.83 1.94
N VAL A 162 -1.07 11.25 1.86
CA VAL A 162 -0.58 12.53 2.38
C VAL A 162 -0.24 13.46 1.22
N ASP A 163 -0.15 14.76 1.49
CA ASP A 163 0.48 15.69 0.56
C ASP A 163 2.01 15.54 0.64
N ASP A 164 2.56 14.75 -0.27
CA ASP A 164 4.00 14.45 -0.34
C ASP A 164 4.86 15.70 -0.52
N ARG A 165 4.35 16.72 -1.25
CA ARG A 165 5.05 17.99 -1.46
C ARG A 165 5.13 18.79 -0.17
N ALA A 166 4.00 18.98 0.51
CA ALA A 166 3.94 19.71 1.77
C ALA A 166 4.75 18.97 2.88
N ALA A 167 4.67 17.65 2.93
CA ALA A 167 5.42 16.83 3.89
C ALA A 167 6.94 16.91 3.68
N ALA A 168 7.42 16.87 2.45
CA ALA A 168 8.83 17.04 2.14
C ALA A 168 9.31 18.48 2.39
N TYR A 169 8.47 19.47 2.12
CA TYR A 169 8.72 20.86 2.49
C TYR A 169 8.95 20.97 4.02
N GLN A 170 8.09 20.32 4.82
CA GLN A 170 8.24 20.31 6.29
C GLN A 170 9.55 19.65 6.72
N ALA A 171 9.92 18.50 6.12
CA ALA A 171 11.16 17.79 6.44
C ALA A 171 12.41 18.65 6.20
N VAL A 172 12.51 19.28 5.04
CA VAL A 172 13.65 20.11 4.67
C VAL A 172 13.65 21.43 5.44
N SER A 173 12.48 22.03 5.68
CA SER A 173 12.36 23.22 6.54
C SER A 173 12.87 22.95 7.96
N TYR A 174 12.61 21.76 8.50
CA TYR A 174 13.14 21.35 9.79
C TYR A 174 14.68 21.32 9.78
N LEU A 175 15.33 20.73 8.77
CA LEU A 175 16.79 20.76 8.64
C LEU A 175 17.34 22.20 8.56
N ILE A 176 16.64 23.06 7.81
CA ILE A 176 17.02 24.48 7.68
C ILE A 176 16.90 25.22 9.02
N GLN A 177 15.87 24.93 9.81
CA GLN A 177 15.68 25.47 11.17
C GLN A 177 16.77 25.01 12.13
N GLN A 178 17.34 23.79 11.92
CA GLN A 178 18.50 23.30 12.68
C GLN A 178 19.82 23.93 12.21
N GLY A 179 19.82 24.88 11.27
CA GLY A 179 21.00 25.61 10.81
C GLY A 179 21.60 25.08 9.50
N HIS A 180 21.15 23.94 8.99
CA HIS A 180 21.73 23.34 7.79
C HIS A 180 21.45 24.21 6.53
N ARG A 181 22.48 24.38 5.71
CA ARG A 181 22.42 25.14 4.44
C ARG A 181 22.94 24.35 3.25
N LYS A 182 23.71 23.28 3.49
CA LYS A 182 24.19 22.35 2.47
C LYS A 182 23.49 21.02 2.70
N ILE A 183 22.40 20.78 1.99
CA ILE A 183 21.50 19.66 2.20
C ILE A 183 21.52 18.77 0.97
N ALA A 184 21.92 17.52 1.14
CA ALA A 184 21.80 16.49 0.11
C ALA A 184 20.39 15.89 0.13
N VAL A 185 19.94 15.35 -1.02
CA VAL A 185 18.64 14.71 -1.16
C VAL A 185 18.81 13.36 -1.86
N LEU A 186 18.30 12.29 -1.25
CA LEU A 186 18.17 10.98 -1.89
C LEU A 186 16.71 10.64 -2.15
N GLY A 187 16.36 10.53 -3.42
CA GLY A 187 15.02 10.19 -3.90
C GLY A 187 14.83 8.74 -4.26
N GLY A 188 13.59 8.35 -4.48
CA GLY A 188 13.21 7.11 -5.13
C GLY A 188 13.33 7.21 -6.66
N PRO A 189 12.75 6.24 -7.43
CA PRO A 189 12.79 6.26 -8.88
C PRO A 189 12.25 7.56 -9.46
N ALA A 190 12.86 8.05 -10.54
CA ALA A 190 12.43 9.29 -11.20
C ALA A 190 10.99 9.23 -11.75
N THR A 191 10.49 8.02 -11.99
CA THR A 191 9.11 7.77 -12.46
C THR A 191 8.08 7.68 -11.33
N SER A 192 8.51 7.68 -10.06
CA SER A 192 7.64 7.64 -8.90
C SER A 192 7.03 9.01 -8.65
N TYR A 193 5.70 9.10 -8.68
CA TYR A 193 4.97 10.35 -8.40
C TYR A 193 5.26 10.90 -6.99
N PRO A 194 5.23 10.10 -5.90
CA PRO A 194 5.64 10.58 -4.58
C PRO A 194 7.08 11.13 -4.57
N SER A 195 8.02 10.47 -5.28
CA SER A 195 9.40 10.96 -5.36
C SER A 195 9.50 12.33 -6.03
N MET A 196 8.73 12.55 -7.12
CA MET A 196 8.67 13.85 -7.78
C MET A 196 8.09 14.93 -6.86
N MET A 197 7.00 14.64 -6.16
CA MET A 197 6.36 15.59 -5.24
C MET A 197 7.26 15.92 -4.06
N ARG A 198 7.90 14.92 -3.45
CA ARG A 198 8.87 15.12 -2.36
C ARG A 198 10.08 15.94 -2.81
N ARG A 199 10.56 15.72 -4.04
CA ARG A 199 11.62 16.55 -4.63
C ARG A 199 11.18 18.01 -4.74
N GLN A 200 9.98 18.26 -5.29
CA GLN A 200 9.45 19.63 -5.44
C GLN A 200 9.29 20.32 -4.09
N GLY A 201 8.79 19.62 -3.06
CA GLY A 201 8.68 20.14 -1.70
C GLY A 201 10.04 20.50 -1.09
N ALA A 202 11.03 19.62 -1.27
CA ALA A 202 12.41 19.88 -0.82
C ALA A 202 13.02 21.08 -1.53
N GLN A 203 12.86 21.20 -2.85
CA GLN A 203 13.33 22.33 -3.63
C GLN A 203 12.68 23.64 -3.17
N GLN A 204 11.37 23.64 -2.99
CA GLN A 204 10.64 24.84 -2.53
C GLN A 204 11.12 25.31 -1.15
N ALA A 205 11.31 24.38 -0.18
CA ALA A 205 11.80 24.72 1.14
C ALA A 205 13.20 25.35 1.11
N MET A 206 14.07 24.85 0.24
CA MET A 206 15.40 25.41 0.03
C MET A 206 15.33 26.80 -0.62
N GLU A 207 14.54 26.97 -1.69
CA GLU A 207 14.35 28.24 -2.41
C GLU A 207 13.82 29.33 -1.48
N ASP A 208 12.80 29.03 -0.68
CA ASP A 208 12.20 29.97 0.27
C ASP A 208 13.21 30.43 1.34
N ALA A 209 14.20 29.59 1.65
CA ALA A 209 15.30 29.92 2.57
C ALA A 209 16.53 30.53 1.88
N GLY A 210 16.47 30.83 0.59
CA GLY A 210 17.59 31.36 -0.20
C GLY A 210 18.71 30.34 -0.44
N ILE A 211 18.42 29.03 -0.34
CA ILE A 211 19.37 27.95 -0.56
C ILE A 211 19.16 27.40 -1.97
N ARG A 212 20.24 27.32 -2.74
CA ARG A 212 20.19 26.75 -4.08
C ARG A 212 20.11 25.22 -3.99
N PHE A 213 19.12 24.61 -4.67
CA PHE A 213 19.12 23.16 -4.92
C PHE A 213 20.20 22.82 -5.95
N GLU A 214 21.14 21.94 -5.58
CA GLU A 214 22.27 21.57 -6.43
C GLU A 214 22.11 20.13 -6.91
N ASP A 215 22.06 19.90 -8.22
CA ASP A 215 21.93 18.54 -8.79
C ASP A 215 23.06 17.60 -8.39
N LYS A 216 24.26 18.13 -8.09
CA LYS A 216 25.37 17.32 -7.56
C LYS A 216 25.11 16.74 -6.15
N LEU A 217 24.16 17.32 -5.40
CA LEU A 217 23.69 16.86 -4.08
C LEU A 217 22.39 16.04 -4.17
N TYR A 218 21.93 15.71 -5.38
CA TYR A 218 20.77 14.88 -5.60
C TYR A 218 21.17 13.50 -6.13
N GLY A 219 20.62 12.43 -5.52
CA GLY A 219 20.80 11.04 -5.94
C GLY A 219 19.47 10.30 -6.03
N LEU A 220 19.40 9.24 -6.83
CA LEU A 220 18.23 8.39 -7.01
C LEU A 220 18.52 6.96 -6.51
N SER A 221 17.51 6.33 -5.93
CA SER A 221 17.49 4.94 -5.49
C SER A 221 16.16 4.26 -5.88
N ASN A 222 15.90 3.04 -5.41
CA ASN A 222 14.69 2.27 -5.73
C ASN A 222 13.85 1.94 -4.48
N TYR A 223 13.87 2.78 -3.43
CA TYR A 223 13.21 2.49 -2.15
C TYR A 223 13.65 1.17 -1.49
N ASP A 224 14.90 0.75 -1.72
CA ASP A 224 15.53 -0.37 -1.06
C ASP A 224 16.89 0.02 -0.46
N PHE A 225 17.37 -0.76 0.52
CA PHE A 225 18.61 -0.46 1.26
C PHE A 225 19.83 -0.46 0.35
N GLU A 226 19.92 -1.40 -0.59
CA GLU A 226 21.10 -1.60 -1.42
C GLU A 226 21.28 -0.46 -2.43
N SER A 227 20.22 -0.11 -3.15
CA SER A 227 20.25 1.02 -4.08
C SER A 227 20.51 2.34 -3.39
N ALA A 228 19.95 2.55 -2.17
CA ALA A 228 20.20 3.74 -1.37
C ALA A 228 21.67 3.82 -0.89
N TYR A 229 22.24 2.68 -0.45
CA TYR A 229 23.66 2.60 -0.10
C TYR A 229 24.55 2.99 -1.28
N HIS A 230 24.29 2.46 -2.47
CA HIS A 230 25.04 2.79 -3.67
C HIS A 230 24.84 4.25 -4.11
N ALA A 231 23.63 4.77 -4.03
CA ALA A 231 23.33 6.17 -4.37
C ALA A 231 24.08 7.13 -3.45
N MET A 232 24.13 6.83 -2.14
CA MET A 232 24.87 7.63 -1.16
C MET A 232 26.38 7.58 -1.42
N ASN A 233 26.95 6.41 -1.70
CA ASN A 233 28.36 6.29 -2.08
C ASN A 233 28.65 7.10 -3.36
N GLY A 234 27.74 7.12 -4.32
CA GLY A 234 27.84 7.96 -5.51
C GLY A 234 27.88 9.47 -5.19
N LEU A 235 27.11 9.94 -4.20
CA LEU A 235 27.16 11.32 -3.73
C LEU A 235 28.51 11.62 -3.04
N LEU A 236 28.96 10.75 -2.15
CA LEU A 236 30.25 10.90 -1.46
C LEU A 236 31.43 10.94 -2.45
N ALA A 237 31.40 10.13 -3.50
CA ALA A 237 32.43 10.11 -4.55
C ALA A 237 32.53 11.44 -5.34
N ARG A 238 31.45 12.20 -5.42
CA ARG A 238 31.45 13.54 -6.05
C ARG A 238 32.18 14.60 -5.22
N ARG A 239 32.63 14.26 -3.99
CA ARG A 239 33.26 15.18 -3.02
C ARG A 239 32.46 16.46 -2.78
N ALA A 240 31.15 16.37 -2.90
CA ALA A 240 30.25 17.46 -2.61
C ALA A 240 30.09 17.60 -1.10
N GLU A 241 30.27 18.81 -0.59
CA GLU A 241 30.09 19.07 0.85
C GLU A 241 28.61 19.24 1.18
N PHE A 242 28.13 18.52 2.19
CA PHE A 242 26.82 18.68 2.79
C PHE A 242 26.88 18.35 4.29
N THR A 243 25.99 18.93 5.06
CA THR A 243 25.89 18.73 6.52
C THR A 243 24.61 18.03 6.92
N ALA A 244 23.67 17.89 5.99
CA ALA A 244 22.43 17.17 6.20
C ALA A 244 21.98 16.41 4.94
N LEU A 245 21.19 15.36 5.16
CA LEU A 245 20.57 14.55 4.13
C LEU A 245 19.07 14.48 4.39
N PHE A 246 18.25 14.82 3.39
CA PHE A 246 16.86 14.42 3.31
C PHE A 246 16.75 13.13 2.47
N ALA A 247 16.37 12.05 3.10
CA ALA A 247 16.06 10.78 2.44
C ALA A 247 14.54 10.65 2.25
N MET A 248 14.08 10.43 1.03
CA MET A 248 12.65 10.41 0.69
C MET A 248 11.91 9.14 1.17
N SER A 249 12.56 8.29 1.96
CA SER A 249 11.96 7.24 2.77
C SER A 249 12.92 6.81 3.88
N ASP A 250 12.41 6.18 4.92
CA ASP A 250 13.24 5.63 6.01
C ASP A 250 14.15 4.51 5.49
N VAL A 251 13.68 3.71 4.53
CA VAL A 251 14.51 2.67 3.89
C VAL A 251 15.70 3.29 3.18
N ILE A 252 15.49 4.41 2.48
CA ILE A 252 16.57 5.17 1.85
C ILE A 252 17.50 5.74 2.92
N ALA A 253 16.96 6.29 4.02
CA ALA A 253 17.74 6.84 5.11
C ALA A 253 18.68 5.78 5.73
N PHE A 254 18.19 4.56 5.97
CA PHE A 254 19.03 3.48 6.51
C PHE A 254 20.17 3.08 5.57
N GLY A 255 19.89 2.93 4.28
CA GLY A 255 20.93 2.64 3.28
C GLY A 255 21.98 3.75 3.22
N ALA A 256 21.55 5.01 3.29
CA ALA A 256 22.43 6.17 3.30
C ALA A 256 23.27 6.24 4.59
N ILE A 257 22.68 6.03 5.75
CA ILE A 257 23.42 5.99 7.04
C ILE A 257 24.50 4.90 7.00
N ARG A 258 24.16 3.72 6.46
CA ARG A 258 25.17 2.65 6.31
C ARG A 258 26.34 3.08 5.44
N ALA A 259 26.10 3.81 4.34
CA ALA A 259 27.16 4.32 3.48
C ALA A 259 28.01 5.42 4.19
N LEU A 260 27.36 6.35 4.89
CA LEU A 260 28.03 7.38 5.67
C LEU A 260 28.97 6.76 6.71
N VAL A 261 28.46 5.81 7.51
CA VAL A 261 29.27 5.11 8.55
C VAL A 261 30.42 4.32 7.89
N SER A 262 30.21 3.69 6.75
CA SER A 262 31.26 2.97 6.02
C SER A 262 32.36 3.91 5.50
N ALA A 263 32.03 5.18 5.24
CA ALA A 263 32.96 6.24 4.86
C ALA A 263 33.62 6.95 6.07
N GLY A 264 33.34 6.49 7.30
CA GLY A 264 33.90 7.07 8.54
C GLY A 264 33.16 8.32 9.04
N LEU A 265 31.98 8.62 8.49
CA LEU A 265 31.15 9.76 8.91
C LEU A 265 30.14 9.32 9.98
N ARG A 266 29.92 10.15 10.98
CA ARG A 266 28.98 9.90 12.09
C ARG A 266 27.66 10.60 11.84
N VAL A 267 26.58 9.97 12.26
CA VAL A 267 25.22 10.53 12.25
C VAL A 267 24.76 10.66 13.70
N PRO A 268 24.40 11.86 14.16
CA PRO A 268 24.25 13.13 13.44
C PRO A 268 25.51 14.03 13.41
N GLU A 269 26.64 13.65 14.02
CA GLU A 269 27.78 14.56 14.32
C GLU A 269 28.42 15.17 13.07
N ASP A 270 28.57 14.39 12.01
CA ASP A 270 29.17 14.84 10.75
C ASP A 270 28.09 15.13 9.68
N VAL A 271 27.01 14.32 9.67
CA VAL A 271 25.87 14.50 8.76
C VAL A 271 24.55 14.21 9.50
N SER A 272 23.67 15.19 9.58
CA SER A 272 22.28 14.98 10.02
C SER A 272 21.47 14.26 8.96
N VAL A 273 20.59 13.34 9.35
CA VAL A 273 19.73 12.58 8.43
C VAL A 273 18.27 12.65 8.86
N ILE A 274 17.40 13.05 7.95
CA ILE A 274 15.95 13.00 8.13
C ILE A 274 15.35 12.02 7.11
N GLY A 275 14.48 11.12 7.59
CA GLY A 275 13.73 10.15 6.80
C GLY A 275 12.33 10.61 6.43
N PHE A 276 11.58 9.67 5.88
CA PHE A 276 10.16 9.80 5.53
C PHE A 276 9.53 8.41 5.64
N ASP A 277 8.28 8.31 6.02
CA ASP A 277 7.37 7.20 6.21
C ASP A 277 7.06 6.91 7.68
N GLY A 278 8.03 6.99 8.60
CA GLY A 278 7.86 6.66 10.02
C GLY A 278 7.66 5.16 10.25
N ILE A 279 8.41 4.31 9.51
CA ILE A 279 8.30 2.85 9.69
C ILE A 279 8.73 2.44 11.10
N THR A 280 8.22 1.29 11.58
CA THR A 280 8.51 0.80 12.93
C THR A 280 10.01 0.78 13.26
N MET A 281 10.85 0.39 12.30
CA MET A 281 12.30 0.32 12.48
C MET A 281 12.94 1.68 12.79
N SER A 282 12.35 2.80 12.36
CA SER A 282 12.89 4.16 12.62
C SER A 282 13.01 4.50 14.11
N ARG A 283 12.22 3.84 14.96
CA ARG A 283 12.22 4.01 16.42
C ARG A 283 13.24 3.12 17.14
N TYR A 284 13.76 2.10 16.46
CA TYR A 284 14.66 1.09 17.07
C TYR A 284 16.07 1.10 16.47
N CYS A 285 16.36 2.00 15.52
CA CYS A 285 17.70 2.19 14.98
C CYS A 285 18.54 3.09 15.89
N VAL A 286 19.84 3.07 15.68
CA VAL A 286 20.81 3.94 16.40
C VAL A 286 21.58 4.73 15.35
N PRO A 287 21.47 6.07 15.38
CA PRO A 287 20.59 6.90 16.22
C PRO A 287 19.11 6.71 15.85
N VAL A 288 18.18 7.00 16.80
CA VAL A 288 16.74 7.02 16.52
C VAL A 288 16.46 8.02 15.40
N MET A 289 15.70 7.59 14.37
CA MET A 289 15.48 8.38 13.17
C MET A 289 14.54 9.55 13.41
N THR A 290 14.96 10.76 13.03
CA THR A 290 14.05 11.87 12.76
C THR A 290 13.39 11.63 11.41
N THR A 291 12.05 11.61 11.35
CA THR A 291 11.33 11.24 10.13
C THR A 291 9.96 11.90 10.06
N ILE A 292 9.43 12.04 8.84
CA ILE A 292 8.03 12.36 8.62
C ILE A 292 7.21 11.07 8.71
N VAL A 293 6.31 10.99 9.68
CA VAL A 293 5.46 9.82 9.91
C VAL A 293 4.19 9.94 9.09
N GLN A 294 3.97 9.02 8.17
CA GLN A 294 2.69 8.88 7.49
C GLN A 294 1.69 8.19 8.43
N PRO A 295 0.42 8.65 8.52
CA PRO A 295 -0.61 8.04 9.37
C PRO A 295 -1.13 6.73 8.73
N SER A 296 -0.27 5.72 8.62
CA SER A 296 -0.50 4.49 7.87
C SER A 296 -1.77 3.73 8.30
N GLU A 297 -2.06 3.69 9.61
CA GLU A 297 -3.26 3.06 10.13
C GLU A 297 -4.53 3.79 9.66
N GLN A 298 -4.53 5.13 9.69
CA GLN A 298 -5.67 5.92 9.22
C GLN A 298 -5.83 5.81 7.70
N ILE A 299 -4.71 5.82 6.94
CA ILE A 299 -4.75 5.61 5.49
C ILE A 299 -5.36 4.24 5.17
N ALA A 300 -4.95 3.18 5.86
CA ALA A 300 -5.47 1.83 5.65
C ALA A 300 -6.97 1.73 5.97
N LEU A 301 -7.38 2.25 7.11
CA LEU A 301 -8.79 2.24 7.54
C LEU A 301 -9.68 3.02 6.57
N GLN A 302 -9.30 4.23 6.22
CA GLN A 302 -10.02 5.08 5.27
C GLN A 302 -10.10 4.45 3.87
N SER A 303 -9.00 3.81 3.42
CA SER A 303 -8.97 3.11 2.13
C SER A 303 -9.98 1.98 2.07
N ILE A 304 -10.08 1.16 3.12
CA ILE A 304 -11.07 0.08 3.19
C ILE A 304 -12.48 0.64 3.33
N GLU A 305 -12.68 1.67 4.15
CA GLU A 305 -13.99 2.27 4.35
C GLU A 305 -14.55 2.85 3.06
N LEU A 306 -13.78 3.63 2.32
CA LEU A 306 -14.19 4.18 1.03
C LEU A 306 -14.48 3.09 0.01
N LEU A 307 -13.62 2.07 -0.07
CA LEU A 307 -13.80 0.95 -0.99
C LEU A 307 -15.10 0.19 -0.68
N VAL A 308 -15.35 -0.13 0.58
CA VAL A 308 -16.56 -0.87 1.00
C VAL A 308 -17.82 -0.03 0.76
N ARG A 309 -17.80 1.26 1.08
CA ARG A 309 -18.94 2.16 0.80
C ARG A 309 -19.25 2.22 -0.70
N GLN A 310 -18.23 2.25 -1.53
CA GLN A 310 -18.40 2.25 -2.99
C GLN A 310 -18.95 0.91 -3.49
N ILE A 311 -18.50 -0.22 -2.94
CA ILE A 311 -19.00 -1.56 -3.26
C ILE A 311 -20.46 -1.77 -2.82
N GLU A 312 -20.79 -1.38 -1.58
CA GLU A 312 -22.08 -1.74 -0.97
C GLU A 312 -23.17 -0.70 -1.25
N HIS A 313 -22.80 0.56 -1.41
CA HIS A 313 -23.75 1.68 -1.53
C HIS A 313 -23.61 2.48 -2.83
N GLY A 314 -22.62 2.17 -3.67
CA GLY A 314 -22.41 2.91 -4.93
C GLY A 314 -22.03 4.39 -4.71
N THR A 315 -21.38 4.71 -3.58
CA THR A 315 -20.95 6.08 -3.32
C THR A 315 -19.92 6.54 -4.35
N PRO A 316 -19.86 7.84 -4.70
CA PRO A 316 -18.85 8.34 -5.62
C PRO A 316 -17.44 8.17 -5.05
N ALA A 317 -16.46 8.13 -5.94
CA ALA A 317 -15.04 8.15 -5.58
C ALA A 317 -14.70 9.43 -4.82
N GLN A 318 -13.76 9.34 -3.89
CA GLN A 318 -13.33 10.46 -3.03
C GLN A 318 -11.81 10.50 -2.92
N THR A 319 -11.27 11.70 -2.78
CA THR A 319 -9.86 11.92 -2.45
C THR A 319 -9.77 12.40 -1.00
N VAL A 320 -8.96 11.71 -0.19
CA VAL A 320 -8.74 12.03 1.22
C VAL A 320 -7.25 12.27 1.45
N THR A 321 -6.91 13.49 1.85
CA THR A 321 -5.54 13.87 2.22
C THR A 321 -5.43 13.95 3.73
N LEU A 322 -4.57 13.12 4.32
CA LEU A 322 -4.28 13.07 5.74
C LEU A 322 -3.01 13.86 6.06
N GLN A 323 -2.91 14.32 7.30
CA GLN A 323 -1.75 15.10 7.74
C GLN A 323 -0.67 14.17 8.29
N PRO A 324 0.57 14.23 7.75
CA PRO A 324 1.72 13.56 8.33
C PRO A 324 2.26 14.36 9.54
N GLU A 325 3.04 13.69 10.38
CA GLU A 325 3.66 14.29 11.56
C GLU A 325 5.18 14.19 11.50
N LEU A 326 5.88 15.24 11.97
CA LEU A 326 7.32 15.18 12.16
C LEU A 326 7.63 14.50 13.51
N GLN A 327 8.21 13.31 13.47
CA GLN A 327 8.80 12.65 14.63
C GLN A 327 10.24 13.04 14.77
N GLN A 328 10.56 13.73 15.86
CA GLN A 328 11.95 14.04 16.20
C GLN A 328 12.62 12.83 16.84
N GLY A 329 13.81 12.50 16.39
CA GLY A 329 14.69 11.46 16.91
C GLY A 329 16.06 12.05 17.22
N GLU A 330 17.10 11.24 17.11
CA GLU A 330 18.49 11.57 17.42
C GLU A 330 19.34 11.78 16.15
N SER A 331 18.80 11.48 14.97
CA SER A 331 19.57 11.51 13.71
C SER A 331 19.76 12.90 13.11
N VAL A 332 19.22 13.96 13.74
CA VAL A 332 19.41 15.36 13.34
C VAL A 332 19.89 16.16 14.54
N ARG A 333 20.92 17.01 14.34
CA ARG A 333 21.41 17.97 15.34
C ARG A 333 21.37 19.40 14.81
N ALA A 334 21.31 20.37 15.68
CA ALA A 334 21.51 21.77 15.36
C ALA A 334 23.02 22.08 15.12
N ILE A 335 23.29 23.01 14.19
CA ILE A 335 24.65 23.50 13.86
C ILE A 335 24.73 25.01 13.85
#